data_8efb493dfedd683ccc44c04d95bfa8ef
#
_entry.id   8efb493dfedd683ccc44c04d95bfa8ef
#
_cell.length_a   1.000
_cell.length_b   1.000
_cell.length_c   1.000
_cell.angle_alpha   90.00
_cell.angle_beta   90.00
_cell.angle_gamma   90.00
#
_symmetry.space_group_name_H-M   'P 1'
#
loop_
_entity.id
_entity.type
_entity.pdbx_description
1 polymer ?
#
loop_
_entity_poly.entity_id
_entity_poly.type
_entity_poly.pdbx_seq_one_letter_code
_entity_poly.pdbx_strand_id
1 'polypeptide(L)'
;RNATLGKGAYGYVFRGKFEGIQVAVKRVLLDGNIKRNEEECLKKLKHPNIIKLFHSESDDDFIFYALELCDASLDQLFLGSDDPRKYNGPMPPDIVVFLQLALGLEYIHFNKLIHRDIKPANILISVRSTDRSDEVTIKWADFGLSRAVNERGTFTLSEIKGTAKWRAPESLKLLENAQEEDEPRGTVQSDVFVLCLVFGYLLLKGDHLYGSKGDNVEKNIKNGNPVNMQKINGKLREIYEDHLLKKMLEHDPIKRITSKEVVDQLKDKIAEKEKELLELCGRDNRLDLTEKIQNLIQFGINLNAKDDGGRNALHLLCRNYSSPKLTDAIELLIESKIDVNARDNDGLNAIHYLCRYHSSQNLIKAIQILIQFGIDAKATTNDGSNALHYLCRYNASPNLTDAVKIFTKLGIDLMTNDNNGWSAFCYLQKKDRKEMKILIDGNALLGQGTYTTVFKGTFRGRDVAVKRVELRHVDKREEETLLKLEHPNIVKLLHVEKDNDFM
;
A
#
# COMPACT_ATOMS: atom_id res chain seq x y z
N ARG A 1 -26.80 -11.81 32.77
CA ARG A 1 -27.79 -11.64 31.67
C ARG A 1 -27.02 -11.16 30.49
N ASN A 2 -26.77 -12.06 29.54
CA ASN A 2 -25.89 -11.78 28.40
C ASN A 2 -26.63 -10.88 27.41
N ALA A 3 -25.98 -9.79 26.98
CA ALA A 3 -26.53 -8.93 25.94
C ALA A 3 -26.68 -9.74 24.65
N THR A 4 -27.88 -9.76 24.09
CA THR A 4 -28.17 -10.38 22.80
C THR A 4 -27.47 -9.55 21.71
N LEU A 5 -26.58 -10.15 20.94
CA LEU A 5 -25.91 -9.52 19.80
C LEU A 5 -26.79 -9.48 18.55
N GLY A 6 -27.68 -10.49 18.41
CA GLY A 6 -28.59 -10.56 17.27
C GLY A 6 -29.63 -11.67 17.43
N LYS A 7 -30.71 -11.53 16.64
CA LYS A 7 -31.77 -12.55 16.47
C LYS A 7 -31.86 -12.85 14.98
N GLY A 8 -31.50 -14.06 14.58
CA GLY A 8 -31.64 -14.55 13.22
C GLY A 8 -32.86 -15.47 13.03
N ALA A 9 -33.09 -15.85 11.76
CA ALA A 9 -34.20 -16.78 11.43
C ALA A 9 -34.06 -18.15 12.12
N TYR A 10 -32.84 -18.54 12.45
CA TYR A 10 -32.50 -19.87 12.98
C TYR A 10 -32.06 -19.87 14.44
N GLY A 11 -32.02 -18.72 15.13
CA GLY A 11 -31.61 -18.66 16.51
C GLY A 11 -31.18 -17.30 17.02
N TYR A 12 -30.58 -17.32 18.19
CA TYR A 12 -30.09 -16.13 18.89
C TYR A 12 -28.57 -16.15 18.96
N VAL A 13 -27.94 -14.97 18.89
CA VAL A 13 -26.50 -14.79 19.09
C VAL A 13 -26.26 -13.96 20.35
N PHE A 14 -25.45 -14.45 21.26
CA PHE A 14 -25.10 -13.83 22.52
C PHE A 14 -23.59 -13.56 22.61
N ARG A 15 -23.20 -12.58 23.40
CA ARG A 15 -21.81 -12.44 23.83
C ARG A 15 -21.49 -13.47 24.90
N GLY A 16 -20.39 -14.20 24.76
CA GLY A 16 -19.94 -15.23 25.67
C GLY A 16 -18.42 -15.26 25.86
N LYS A 17 -17.97 -16.27 26.62
CA LYS A 17 -16.54 -16.58 26.78
C LYS A 17 -16.29 -18.04 26.52
N PHE A 18 -15.23 -18.37 25.83
CA PHE A 18 -14.74 -19.73 25.61
C PHE A 18 -13.23 -19.74 25.85
N GLU A 19 -12.74 -20.60 26.75
CA GLU A 19 -11.32 -20.70 27.13
C GLU A 19 -10.67 -19.32 27.44
N GLY A 20 -11.40 -18.44 28.11
CA GLY A 20 -10.91 -17.11 28.50
C GLY A 20 -11.05 -16.01 27.43
N ILE A 21 -11.31 -16.35 26.17
CA ILE A 21 -11.50 -15.39 25.09
C ILE A 21 -12.98 -15.01 24.91
N GLN A 22 -13.23 -13.78 24.44
CA GLN A 22 -14.57 -13.33 24.11
C GLN A 22 -15.02 -13.97 22.79
N VAL A 23 -16.24 -14.50 22.75
CA VAL A 23 -16.82 -15.17 21.58
C VAL A 23 -18.27 -14.73 21.35
N ALA A 24 -18.75 -14.90 20.12
CA ALA A 24 -20.17 -14.88 19.81
C ALA A 24 -20.73 -16.30 19.93
N VAL A 25 -21.72 -16.49 20.78
CA VAL A 25 -22.38 -17.79 20.97
C VAL A 25 -23.68 -17.80 20.18
N LYS A 26 -23.72 -18.52 19.06
CA LYS A 26 -24.91 -18.73 18.24
C LYS A 26 -25.64 -19.98 18.76
N ARG A 27 -26.88 -19.80 19.25
CA ARG A 27 -27.78 -20.88 19.71
C ARG A 27 -28.80 -21.18 18.62
N VAL A 28 -28.85 -22.40 18.14
CA VAL A 28 -29.77 -22.89 17.11
C VAL A 28 -30.62 -24.02 17.67
N LEU A 29 -31.94 -24.00 17.43
CA LEU A 29 -32.86 -25.05 17.87
C LEU A 29 -32.54 -26.37 17.13
N LEU A 30 -32.42 -27.46 17.85
CA LEU A 30 -32.34 -28.82 17.31
C LEU A 30 -33.74 -29.23 16.84
N ASP A 31 -34.05 -28.98 15.58
CA ASP A 31 -35.18 -29.60 14.90
C ASP A 31 -34.66 -30.82 14.14
N GLY A 32 -35.34 -31.96 14.24
CA GLY A 32 -34.86 -33.26 13.69
C GLY A 32 -34.51 -33.26 12.20
N ASN A 33 -34.82 -32.18 11.48
CA ASN A 33 -34.45 -31.90 10.10
C ASN A 33 -33.29 -30.93 9.93
N ILE A 34 -32.82 -30.28 10.99
CA ILE A 34 -31.66 -29.38 10.90
C ILE A 34 -30.39 -30.23 10.90
N LYS A 35 -29.92 -30.51 9.70
CA LYS A 35 -28.62 -31.15 9.49
C LYS A 35 -27.52 -30.20 10.04
N ARG A 36 -26.51 -30.76 10.69
CA ARG A 36 -25.30 -30.03 11.20
C ARG A 36 -24.45 -29.41 10.09
N ASN A 37 -25.10 -28.94 9.01
CA ASN A 37 -24.42 -28.43 7.82
C ASN A 37 -23.54 -27.23 8.13
N GLU A 38 -23.99 -26.30 9.01
CA GLU A 38 -23.22 -25.11 9.36
C GLU A 38 -21.92 -25.50 10.06
N GLU A 39 -21.99 -26.45 10.99
CA GLU A 39 -20.82 -26.98 11.69
C GLU A 39 -19.82 -27.66 10.73
N GLU A 40 -20.33 -28.50 9.85
CA GLU A 40 -19.50 -29.19 8.86
C GLU A 40 -18.82 -28.23 7.90
N CYS A 41 -19.53 -27.19 7.43
CA CYS A 41 -18.98 -26.13 6.60
C CYS A 41 -17.89 -25.36 7.32
N LEU A 42 -18.18 -24.89 8.55
CA LEU A 42 -17.23 -24.07 9.33
C LEU A 42 -15.99 -24.86 9.77
N LYS A 43 -16.10 -26.18 9.99
CA LYS A 43 -14.94 -27.04 10.27
C LYS A 43 -14.00 -27.20 9.06
N LYS A 44 -14.56 -27.19 7.84
CA LYS A 44 -13.80 -27.31 6.59
C LYS A 44 -13.17 -25.98 6.16
N LEU A 45 -13.85 -24.85 6.42
CA LEU A 45 -13.47 -23.55 5.93
C LEU A 45 -12.50 -22.84 6.89
N LYS A 46 -11.24 -22.68 6.47
CA LYS A 46 -10.20 -21.96 7.23
C LYS A 46 -9.63 -20.85 6.33
N HIS A 47 -10.17 -19.65 6.44
CA HIS A 47 -9.78 -18.50 5.63
C HIS A 47 -9.94 -17.21 6.44
N PRO A 48 -9.08 -16.19 6.29
CA PRO A 48 -9.17 -14.93 7.04
C PRO A 48 -10.53 -14.22 6.85
N ASN A 49 -11.12 -14.32 5.65
CA ASN A 49 -12.40 -13.71 5.33
C ASN A 49 -13.61 -14.65 5.59
N ILE A 50 -13.47 -15.62 6.45
CA ILE A 50 -14.56 -16.49 6.93
C ILE A 50 -14.53 -16.49 8.45
N ILE A 51 -15.70 -16.44 9.07
CA ILE A 51 -15.84 -16.47 10.53
C ILE A 51 -15.25 -17.76 11.09
N LYS A 52 -14.46 -17.66 12.16
CA LYS A 52 -13.84 -18.81 12.81
C LYS A 52 -14.81 -19.48 13.78
N LEU A 53 -14.96 -20.79 13.68
CA LEU A 53 -15.58 -21.63 14.68
C LEU A 53 -14.49 -22.11 15.67
N PHE A 54 -14.68 -21.79 16.97
CA PHE A 54 -13.80 -22.25 18.03
C PHE A 54 -14.27 -23.60 18.61
N HIS A 55 -15.56 -23.72 18.88
CA HIS A 55 -16.15 -24.91 19.49
C HIS A 55 -17.62 -25.05 19.11
N SER A 56 -18.12 -26.28 19.18
CA SER A 56 -19.54 -26.59 19.07
C SER A 56 -19.92 -27.62 20.11
N GLU A 57 -21.08 -27.42 20.74
CA GLU A 57 -21.69 -28.34 21.68
C GLU A 57 -23.19 -28.36 21.47
N SER A 58 -23.89 -29.40 21.99
CA SER A 58 -25.34 -29.53 21.92
C SER A 58 -25.88 -30.08 23.20
N ASP A 59 -27.09 -29.62 23.60
CA ASP A 59 -27.96 -30.25 24.56
C ASP A 59 -29.13 -30.94 23.83
N ASP A 60 -30.18 -31.29 24.58
CA ASP A 60 -31.35 -32.00 24.04
C ASP A 60 -32.15 -31.12 23.05
N ASP A 61 -32.13 -29.79 23.20
CA ASP A 61 -32.95 -28.85 22.44
C ASP A 61 -32.18 -27.98 21.50
N PHE A 62 -30.87 -27.71 21.75
CA PHE A 62 -30.11 -26.70 21.04
C PHE A 62 -28.70 -27.16 20.67
N ILE A 63 -28.20 -26.60 19.58
CA ILE A 63 -26.77 -26.56 19.24
C ILE A 63 -26.22 -25.16 19.55
N PHE A 64 -25.04 -25.10 20.16
CA PHE A 64 -24.30 -23.88 20.47
C PHE A 64 -22.98 -23.83 19.67
N TYR A 65 -22.76 -22.75 18.94
CA TYR A 65 -21.52 -22.50 18.24
C TYR A 65 -20.77 -21.35 18.90
N ALA A 66 -19.56 -21.61 19.40
CA ALA A 66 -18.64 -20.58 19.84
C ALA A 66 -17.88 -20.05 18.62
N LEU A 67 -18.26 -18.87 18.14
CA LEU A 67 -17.75 -18.23 16.95
C LEU A 67 -16.85 -17.04 17.31
N GLU A 68 -16.01 -16.63 16.37
CA GLU A 68 -15.26 -15.37 16.46
C GLU A 68 -16.22 -14.20 16.71
N LEU A 69 -15.88 -13.35 17.70
CA LEU A 69 -16.64 -12.16 17.99
C LEU A 69 -16.18 -11.03 17.07
N CYS A 70 -17.09 -10.56 16.23
CA CYS A 70 -16.88 -9.41 15.34
C CYS A 70 -17.57 -8.16 15.93
N ASP A 71 -17.15 -6.99 15.43
CA ASP A 71 -17.58 -5.70 15.95
C ASP A 71 -18.93 -5.26 15.43
N ALA A 72 -19.25 -5.59 14.17
CA ALA A 72 -20.52 -5.24 13.52
C ALA A 72 -20.83 -6.17 12.33
N SER A 73 -22.00 -5.99 11.73
CA SER A 73 -22.34 -6.51 10.41
C SER A 73 -22.40 -5.36 9.38
N LEU A 74 -22.25 -5.70 8.10
CA LEU A 74 -22.10 -4.71 7.03
C LEU A 74 -23.34 -3.81 6.86
N ASP A 75 -24.53 -4.31 7.17
CA ASP A 75 -25.78 -3.53 7.15
C ASP A 75 -25.82 -2.44 8.22
N GLN A 76 -25.06 -2.57 9.31
CA GLN A 76 -24.97 -1.58 10.37
C GLN A 76 -24.20 -0.32 9.97
N LEU A 77 -23.44 -0.34 8.86
CA LEU A 77 -22.76 0.85 8.32
C LEU A 77 -23.72 1.98 7.96
N PHE A 78 -24.90 1.64 7.45
CA PHE A 78 -25.82 2.61 6.86
C PHE A 78 -27.14 2.77 7.65
N LEU A 79 -27.15 2.34 8.91
CA LEU A 79 -28.24 2.65 9.83
C LEU A 79 -28.33 4.16 10.09
N GLY A 80 -29.51 4.61 10.48
CA GLY A 80 -29.72 6.01 10.85
C GLY A 80 -28.75 6.48 11.95
N SER A 81 -28.48 7.79 12.01
CA SER A 81 -27.58 8.38 13.01
C SER A 81 -27.97 8.03 14.45
N ASP A 82 -29.26 7.87 14.70
CA ASP A 82 -29.84 7.66 16.03
C ASP A 82 -29.99 6.17 16.39
N ASP A 83 -29.66 5.24 15.48
CA ASP A 83 -29.71 3.81 15.77
C ASP A 83 -28.45 3.41 16.58
N PRO A 84 -28.61 2.90 17.80
CA PRO A 84 -27.48 2.56 18.67
C PRO A 84 -26.62 1.41 18.12
N ARG A 85 -27.09 0.69 17.10
CA ARG A 85 -26.35 -0.39 16.43
C ARG A 85 -25.51 0.12 15.27
N LYS A 86 -25.63 1.41 14.91
CA LYS A 86 -24.85 1.97 13.81
C LYS A 86 -23.37 1.78 14.05
N TYR A 87 -22.69 1.19 13.07
CA TYR A 87 -21.24 1.08 13.12
C TYR A 87 -20.58 2.37 12.66
N ASN A 88 -19.70 2.91 13.51
CA ASN A 88 -18.93 4.13 13.26
C ASN A 88 -17.41 3.87 13.35
N GLY A 89 -17.00 2.61 13.38
CA GLY A 89 -15.59 2.24 13.42
C GLY A 89 -14.87 2.37 12.05
N PRO A 90 -13.60 2.01 11.99
CA PRO A 90 -12.81 2.09 10.77
C PRO A 90 -13.31 1.12 9.69
N MET A 91 -13.23 1.57 8.43
CA MET A 91 -13.50 0.73 7.25
C MET A 91 -12.38 0.91 6.23
N PRO A 92 -11.94 -0.17 5.57
CA PRO A 92 -11.03 -0.05 4.45
C PRO A 92 -11.75 0.55 3.24
N PRO A 93 -11.00 1.05 2.26
CA PRO A 93 -11.58 1.47 0.97
C PRO A 93 -12.41 0.37 0.31
N ASP A 94 -13.44 0.78 -0.45
CA ASP A 94 -14.42 -0.15 -1.04
C ASP A 94 -13.75 -1.29 -1.84
N ILE A 95 -12.70 -1.00 -2.62
CA ILE A 95 -11.98 -2.03 -3.40
C ILE A 95 -11.35 -3.11 -2.52
N VAL A 96 -10.85 -2.75 -1.35
CA VAL A 96 -10.25 -3.68 -0.38
C VAL A 96 -11.35 -4.56 0.23
N VAL A 97 -12.51 -3.98 0.54
CA VAL A 97 -13.68 -4.73 1.01
C VAL A 97 -14.14 -5.72 -0.07
N PHE A 98 -14.23 -5.27 -1.33
CA PHE A 98 -14.62 -6.12 -2.46
C PHE A 98 -13.65 -7.28 -2.66
N LEU A 99 -12.35 -7.01 -2.61
CA LEU A 99 -11.34 -8.06 -2.72
C LEU A 99 -11.43 -9.08 -1.58
N GLN A 100 -11.60 -8.63 -0.34
CA GLN A 100 -11.76 -9.52 0.81
C GLN A 100 -13.00 -10.40 0.68
N LEU A 101 -14.13 -9.84 0.25
CA LEU A 101 -15.37 -10.59 0.00
C LEU A 101 -15.20 -11.59 -1.13
N ALA A 102 -14.59 -11.17 -2.25
CA ALA A 102 -14.37 -12.04 -3.39
C ALA A 102 -13.44 -13.22 -3.07
N LEU A 103 -12.34 -12.97 -2.33
CA LEU A 103 -11.40 -14.00 -1.86
C LEU A 103 -12.09 -15.04 -0.97
N GLY A 104 -12.92 -14.58 -0.02
CA GLY A 104 -13.68 -15.48 0.83
C GLY A 104 -14.68 -16.33 0.04
N LEU A 105 -15.37 -15.73 -0.94
CA LEU A 105 -16.31 -16.45 -1.79
C LEU A 105 -15.62 -17.43 -2.75
N GLU A 106 -14.49 -17.03 -3.34
CA GLU A 106 -13.67 -17.94 -4.16
C GLU A 106 -13.25 -19.18 -3.34
N TYR A 107 -12.80 -18.97 -2.10
CA TYR A 107 -12.42 -20.08 -1.21
C TYR A 107 -13.61 -20.98 -0.86
N ILE A 108 -14.82 -20.44 -0.64
CA ILE A 108 -16.05 -21.24 -0.43
C ILE A 108 -16.31 -22.11 -1.66
N HIS A 109 -16.31 -21.53 -2.87
CA HIS A 109 -16.56 -22.23 -4.12
C HIS A 109 -15.48 -23.27 -4.44
N PHE A 110 -14.21 -22.95 -4.16
CA PHE A 110 -13.09 -23.90 -4.30
C PHE A 110 -13.28 -25.15 -3.44
N ASN A 111 -13.84 -24.99 -2.22
CA ASN A 111 -14.19 -26.11 -1.34
C ASN A 111 -15.50 -26.79 -1.72
N LYS A 112 -16.00 -26.58 -2.93
CA LYS A 112 -17.23 -27.20 -3.45
C LYS A 112 -18.46 -26.91 -2.59
N LEU A 113 -18.54 -25.68 -2.07
CA LEU A 113 -19.66 -25.18 -1.31
C LEU A 113 -20.29 -23.97 -2.01
N ILE A 114 -21.59 -23.76 -1.77
CA ILE A 114 -22.34 -22.55 -2.12
C ILE A 114 -22.92 -21.95 -0.86
N HIS A 115 -22.90 -20.60 -0.73
CA HIS A 115 -23.34 -19.92 0.49
C HIS A 115 -24.88 -19.81 0.60
N ARG A 116 -25.57 -19.35 -0.44
CA ARG A 116 -27.03 -19.26 -0.60
C ARG A 116 -27.77 -18.19 0.21
N ASP A 117 -27.13 -17.56 1.19
CA ASP A 117 -27.75 -16.47 1.96
C ASP A 117 -26.78 -15.27 2.08
N ILE A 118 -26.23 -14.86 0.94
CA ILE A 118 -25.40 -13.68 0.84
C ILE A 118 -26.26 -12.43 1.02
N LYS A 119 -25.94 -11.61 2.01
CA LYS A 119 -26.59 -10.32 2.30
C LYS A 119 -25.71 -9.51 3.28
N PRO A 120 -25.87 -8.18 3.37
CA PRO A 120 -25.05 -7.36 4.26
C PRO A 120 -25.10 -7.80 5.74
N ALA A 121 -26.22 -8.30 6.23
CA ALA A 121 -26.35 -8.78 7.61
C ALA A 121 -25.53 -10.06 7.92
N ASN A 122 -25.15 -10.84 6.91
CA ASN A 122 -24.34 -12.05 7.03
C ASN A 122 -22.86 -11.82 6.70
N ILE A 123 -22.46 -10.57 6.56
CA ILE A 123 -21.08 -10.14 6.35
C ILE A 123 -20.66 -9.33 7.58
N LEU A 124 -19.62 -9.81 8.27
CA LEU A 124 -19.21 -9.24 9.54
C LEU A 124 -17.94 -8.42 9.38
N ILE A 125 -17.79 -7.40 10.20
CA ILE A 125 -16.64 -6.51 10.31
C ILE A 125 -15.89 -6.88 11.58
N SER A 126 -14.64 -7.26 11.46
CA SER A 126 -13.75 -7.57 12.58
C SER A 126 -12.61 -6.58 12.59
N VAL A 127 -12.43 -5.86 13.71
CA VAL A 127 -11.38 -4.87 13.90
C VAL A 127 -10.37 -5.40 14.90
N ARG A 128 -9.12 -5.45 14.49
CA ARG A 128 -8.01 -5.78 15.37
C ARG A 128 -7.14 -4.55 15.54
N SER A 129 -7.21 -3.94 16.72
CA SER A 129 -6.33 -2.82 17.04
C SER A 129 -4.93 -3.32 17.34
N THR A 130 -3.96 -2.68 16.69
CA THR A 130 -2.52 -2.87 16.95
C THR A 130 -1.91 -1.54 17.38
N ASP A 131 -0.70 -1.55 17.95
CA ASP A 131 -0.01 -0.31 18.38
C ASP A 131 0.21 0.70 17.25
N ARG A 132 0.09 0.26 15.99
CA ARG A 132 0.36 1.09 14.80
C ARG A 132 -0.89 1.44 13.99
N SER A 133 -1.93 0.61 14.03
CA SER A 133 -3.14 0.83 13.21
C SER A 133 -4.22 -0.19 13.55
N ASP A 134 -5.46 0.15 13.22
CA ASP A 134 -6.57 -0.79 13.16
C ASP A 134 -6.52 -1.61 11.87
N GLU A 135 -6.49 -2.92 11.99
CA GLU A 135 -6.62 -3.85 10.88
C GLU A 135 -8.08 -4.31 10.79
N VAL A 136 -8.73 -4.04 9.67
CA VAL A 136 -10.13 -4.40 9.45
C VAL A 136 -10.22 -5.57 8.50
N THR A 137 -10.86 -6.65 8.96
CA THR A 137 -11.11 -7.86 8.18
C THR A 137 -12.62 -8.05 8.00
N ILE A 138 -13.05 -8.24 6.75
CA ILE A 138 -14.43 -8.53 6.39
C ILE A 138 -14.61 -10.05 6.32
N LYS A 139 -15.66 -10.58 6.96
CA LYS A 139 -15.83 -12.02 7.15
C LYS A 139 -17.21 -12.50 6.74
N TRP A 140 -17.25 -13.58 5.98
CA TRP A 140 -18.47 -14.32 5.69
C TRP A 140 -18.94 -15.06 6.94
N ALA A 141 -20.25 -15.01 7.20
CA ALA A 141 -20.92 -15.66 8.34
C ALA A 141 -22.26 -16.26 7.93
N ASP A 142 -22.82 -17.06 8.81
CA ASP A 142 -24.13 -17.75 8.65
C ASP A 142 -24.17 -18.76 7.50
N PHE A 143 -23.49 -19.89 7.69
CA PHE A 143 -23.45 -21.01 6.75
C PHE A 143 -24.62 -22.00 6.90
N GLY A 144 -25.67 -21.63 7.65
CA GLY A 144 -26.83 -22.49 7.90
C GLY A 144 -27.56 -22.96 6.64
N LEU A 145 -27.53 -22.15 5.58
CA LEU A 145 -28.12 -22.50 4.27
C LEU A 145 -27.13 -23.04 3.26
N SER A 146 -25.84 -23.10 3.58
CA SER A 146 -24.81 -23.55 2.66
C SER A 146 -24.97 -25.02 2.27
N ARG A 147 -24.56 -25.38 1.06
CA ARG A 147 -24.67 -26.74 0.52
C ARG A 147 -23.42 -27.13 -0.26
N ALA A 148 -23.15 -28.44 -0.27
CA ALA A 148 -22.18 -29.00 -1.18
C ALA A 148 -22.71 -28.97 -2.63
N VAL A 149 -21.81 -28.67 -3.57
CA VAL A 149 -22.09 -28.71 -4.99
C VAL A 149 -21.32 -29.86 -5.65
N ASN A 150 -21.84 -30.33 -6.79
CA ASN A 150 -21.18 -31.35 -7.61
C ASN A 150 -19.96 -30.77 -8.37
N GLU A 151 -19.28 -31.58 -9.16
CA GLU A 151 -18.12 -31.18 -9.98
C GLU A 151 -18.43 -30.01 -10.95
N ARG A 152 -19.68 -29.86 -11.37
CA ARG A 152 -20.16 -28.77 -12.22
C ARG A 152 -20.55 -27.51 -11.47
N GLY A 153 -20.39 -27.46 -10.14
CA GLY A 153 -20.79 -26.33 -9.29
C GLY A 153 -22.30 -26.17 -9.17
N THR A 154 -23.10 -27.26 -9.35
CA THR A 154 -24.55 -27.28 -9.27
C THR A 154 -25.03 -28.10 -8.08
N PHE A 155 -26.22 -27.81 -7.58
CA PHE A 155 -26.90 -28.56 -6.51
C PHE A 155 -28.40 -28.66 -6.81
N THR A 156 -29.05 -29.69 -6.27
CA THR A 156 -30.50 -29.88 -6.38
C THR A 156 -31.23 -28.99 -5.37
N LEU A 157 -32.18 -28.20 -5.82
CA LEU A 157 -33.02 -27.33 -5.00
C LEU A 157 -34.20 -28.12 -4.41
N SER A 158 -33.99 -28.71 -3.25
CA SER A 158 -35.11 -29.31 -2.47
C SER A 158 -36.00 -28.27 -1.78
N GLU A 159 -35.43 -27.10 -1.45
CA GLU A 159 -36.11 -25.97 -0.82
C GLU A 159 -35.42 -24.66 -1.20
N ILE A 160 -36.19 -23.65 -1.58
CA ILE A 160 -35.67 -22.32 -1.86
C ILE A 160 -35.71 -21.52 -0.57
N LYS A 161 -34.55 -21.42 0.08
CA LYS A 161 -34.31 -20.65 1.32
C LYS A 161 -33.48 -19.41 1.02
N GLY A 162 -33.55 -18.42 1.89
CA GLY A 162 -32.78 -17.16 1.79
C GLY A 162 -33.68 -15.92 1.70
N THR A 163 -33.05 -14.74 1.75
CA THR A 163 -33.75 -13.45 1.83
C THR A 163 -34.16 -12.98 0.43
N ALA A 164 -35.47 -12.75 0.20
CA ALA A 164 -36.05 -12.52 -1.12
C ALA A 164 -35.34 -11.48 -2.00
N LYS A 165 -34.95 -10.34 -1.42
CA LYS A 165 -34.26 -9.26 -2.16
C LYS A 165 -32.79 -9.56 -2.51
N TRP A 166 -32.20 -10.58 -1.91
CA TRP A 166 -30.81 -10.98 -2.08
C TRP A 166 -30.75 -12.34 -2.78
N ARG A 167 -31.31 -12.40 -3.99
CA ARG A 167 -31.33 -13.61 -4.84
C ARG A 167 -30.98 -13.30 -6.28
N ALA A 168 -30.38 -14.27 -6.93
CA ALA A 168 -30.11 -14.21 -8.35
C ALA A 168 -31.39 -14.44 -9.18
N PRO A 169 -31.49 -13.91 -10.41
CA PRO A 169 -32.71 -14.00 -11.24
C PRO A 169 -33.13 -15.44 -11.52
N GLU A 170 -32.20 -16.36 -11.75
CA GLU A 170 -32.47 -17.78 -11.91
C GLU A 170 -33.11 -18.40 -10.66
N SER A 171 -32.66 -18.01 -9.47
CA SER A 171 -33.25 -18.49 -8.21
C SER A 171 -34.66 -17.95 -7.97
N LEU A 172 -34.97 -16.74 -8.43
CA LEU A 172 -36.30 -16.14 -8.36
C LEU A 172 -37.29 -16.80 -9.35
N LYS A 173 -36.84 -17.17 -10.56
CA LYS A 173 -37.64 -17.87 -11.57
C LYS A 173 -38.03 -19.28 -11.10
N LEU A 174 -37.09 -19.98 -10.46
CA LEU A 174 -37.33 -21.33 -9.92
C LEU A 174 -38.43 -21.36 -8.83
N LEU A 175 -38.63 -20.24 -8.09
CA LEU A 175 -39.76 -20.11 -7.14
C LEU A 175 -41.14 -20.11 -7.79
N GLU A 176 -41.23 -19.61 -9.02
CA GLU A 176 -42.50 -19.49 -9.72
C GLU A 176 -42.87 -20.80 -10.47
N ASN A 177 -41.88 -21.56 -10.93
CA ASN A 177 -42.05 -22.73 -11.78
C ASN A 177 -41.89 -24.07 -11.04
N ALA A 178 -42.03 -24.07 -9.70
CA ALA A 178 -41.84 -25.27 -8.87
C ALA A 178 -42.71 -26.50 -9.21
N GLN A 179 -43.50 -26.45 -10.30
CA GLN A 179 -44.36 -27.53 -10.79
C GLN A 179 -43.88 -28.19 -12.06
N GLU A 180 -42.78 -27.74 -12.68
CA GLU A 180 -42.26 -28.33 -13.91
C GLU A 180 -41.21 -29.42 -13.63
N GLU A 181 -41.20 -30.49 -14.46
CA GLU A 181 -40.60 -31.82 -14.24
C GLU A 181 -39.05 -31.88 -14.19
N ASP A 182 -38.34 -30.79 -14.42
CA ASP A 182 -36.86 -30.75 -14.27
C ASP A 182 -36.49 -30.24 -12.89
N GLU A 183 -35.73 -31.06 -12.11
CA GLU A 183 -35.18 -30.67 -10.82
C GLU A 183 -34.41 -29.35 -10.92
N PRO A 184 -34.94 -28.25 -10.35
CA PRO A 184 -34.29 -26.97 -10.46
C PRO A 184 -32.91 -27.00 -9.82
N ARG A 185 -31.91 -26.58 -10.56
CA ARG A 185 -30.49 -26.60 -10.10
C ARG A 185 -30.00 -25.19 -9.82
N GLY A 186 -29.56 -24.96 -8.59
CA GLY A 186 -28.80 -23.78 -8.26
C GLY A 186 -27.33 -23.93 -8.67
N THR A 187 -26.64 -22.81 -8.88
CA THR A 187 -25.23 -22.76 -9.29
C THR A 187 -24.43 -21.84 -8.38
N VAL A 188 -23.12 -22.05 -8.30
CA VAL A 188 -22.20 -21.14 -7.59
C VAL A 188 -22.20 -19.72 -8.18
N GLN A 189 -22.57 -19.57 -9.46
CA GLN A 189 -22.71 -18.26 -10.12
C GLN A 189 -23.86 -17.43 -9.52
N SER A 190 -24.86 -18.07 -8.89
CA SER A 190 -25.91 -17.35 -8.16
C SER A 190 -25.33 -16.53 -7.00
N ASP A 191 -24.35 -17.07 -6.27
CA ASP A 191 -23.63 -16.33 -5.22
C ASP A 191 -22.85 -15.13 -5.79
N VAL A 192 -22.25 -15.26 -6.99
CA VAL A 192 -21.53 -14.17 -7.67
C VAL A 192 -22.47 -13.01 -8.03
N PHE A 193 -23.69 -13.31 -8.50
CA PHE A 193 -24.70 -12.27 -8.75
C PHE A 193 -25.02 -11.52 -7.45
N VAL A 194 -25.27 -12.26 -6.38
CA VAL A 194 -25.64 -11.66 -5.08
C VAL A 194 -24.46 -10.90 -4.46
N LEU A 195 -23.22 -11.37 -4.66
CA LEU A 195 -22.02 -10.59 -4.28
C LEU A 195 -22.01 -9.23 -4.97
N CYS A 196 -22.39 -9.16 -6.26
CA CYS A 196 -22.54 -7.88 -6.95
C CYS A 196 -23.59 -6.96 -6.32
N LEU A 197 -24.70 -7.53 -5.83
CA LEU A 197 -25.71 -6.74 -5.09
C LEU A 197 -25.12 -6.13 -3.82
N VAL A 198 -24.24 -6.87 -3.12
CA VAL A 198 -23.53 -6.36 -1.93
C VAL A 198 -22.53 -5.25 -2.32
N PHE A 199 -21.81 -5.40 -3.42
CA PHE A 199 -20.93 -4.33 -3.92
C PHE A 199 -21.73 -3.07 -4.24
N GLY A 200 -22.86 -3.23 -4.93
CA GLY A 200 -23.78 -2.13 -5.21
C GLY A 200 -24.32 -1.45 -3.95
N TYR A 201 -24.66 -2.24 -2.92
CA TYR A 201 -25.11 -1.73 -1.61
C TYR A 201 -24.06 -0.85 -0.93
N LEU A 202 -22.79 -1.23 -0.97
CA LEU A 202 -21.69 -0.42 -0.44
C LEU A 202 -21.50 0.87 -1.25
N LEU A 203 -21.46 0.79 -2.57
CA LEU A 203 -21.30 1.93 -3.47
C LEU A 203 -22.46 2.94 -3.36
N LEU A 204 -23.68 2.45 -3.12
CA LEU A 204 -24.90 3.23 -2.98
C LEU A 204 -25.20 3.63 -1.52
N LYS A 205 -24.23 3.40 -0.61
CA LYS A 205 -24.33 3.78 0.81
C LYS A 205 -25.60 3.28 1.52
N GLY A 206 -25.92 2.02 1.25
CA GLY A 206 -27.04 1.33 1.90
C GLY A 206 -28.29 1.15 1.02
N ASP A 207 -28.34 1.73 -0.16
CA ASP A 207 -29.41 1.49 -1.13
C ASP A 207 -29.15 0.17 -1.90
N HIS A 208 -30.23 -0.56 -2.20
CA HIS A 208 -30.13 -1.75 -3.01
C HIS A 208 -30.01 -1.40 -4.51
N LEU A 209 -29.16 -2.11 -5.26
CA LEU A 209 -28.87 -1.83 -6.68
C LEU A 209 -30.14 -1.84 -7.58
N TYR A 210 -31.08 -2.69 -7.26
CA TYR A 210 -32.33 -2.89 -8.01
C TYR A 210 -33.55 -2.14 -7.45
N GLY A 211 -33.36 -1.23 -6.50
CA GLY A 211 -34.46 -0.40 -6.01
C GLY A 211 -34.24 0.16 -4.63
N SER A 212 -34.97 1.24 -4.30
CA SER A 212 -35.01 1.86 -2.98
C SER A 212 -36.26 1.42 -2.21
N LYS A 213 -36.52 2.04 -1.04
CA LYS A 213 -37.70 1.72 -0.22
C LYS A 213 -38.99 2.02 -1.01
N GLY A 214 -39.82 0.98 -1.17
CA GLY A 214 -41.07 1.06 -1.95
C GLY A 214 -41.01 0.45 -3.34
N ASP A 215 -39.81 0.19 -3.89
CA ASP A 215 -39.65 -0.45 -5.18
C ASP A 215 -39.85 -1.97 -5.12
N ASN A 216 -40.34 -2.55 -6.22
CA ASN A 216 -40.38 -4.00 -6.37
C ASN A 216 -39.01 -4.53 -6.84
N VAL A 217 -38.11 -4.70 -5.88
CA VAL A 217 -36.72 -5.13 -6.11
C VAL A 217 -36.66 -6.48 -6.84
N GLU A 218 -37.51 -7.46 -6.46
CA GLU A 218 -37.54 -8.79 -7.08
C GLU A 218 -37.94 -8.72 -8.57
N LYS A 219 -38.97 -7.92 -8.89
CA LYS A 219 -39.39 -7.69 -10.28
C LYS A 219 -38.28 -7.06 -11.10
N ASN A 220 -37.58 -6.07 -10.52
CA ASN A 220 -36.47 -5.41 -11.20
C ASN A 220 -35.30 -6.38 -11.44
N ILE A 221 -34.97 -7.26 -10.47
CA ILE A 221 -33.95 -8.30 -10.63
C ILE A 221 -34.34 -9.25 -11.77
N LYS A 222 -35.59 -9.75 -11.80
CA LYS A 222 -36.10 -10.65 -12.83
C LYS A 222 -36.02 -10.04 -14.24
N ASN A 223 -36.26 -8.73 -14.31
CA ASN A 223 -36.23 -7.98 -15.58
C ASN A 223 -34.82 -7.51 -15.98
N GLY A 224 -33.79 -7.77 -15.15
CA GLY A 224 -32.43 -7.31 -15.41
C GLY A 224 -32.29 -5.79 -15.40
N ASN A 225 -33.11 -5.06 -14.61
CA ASN A 225 -33.15 -3.60 -14.58
C ASN A 225 -32.59 -3.04 -13.24
N PRO A 226 -31.27 -2.81 -13.12
CA PRO A 226 -30.64 -2.24 -11.92
C PRO A 226 -30.87 -0.73 -11.86
N VAL A 227 -32.05 -0.30 -11.45
CA VAL A 227 -32.56 1.10 -11.48
C VAL A 227 -31.67 2.10 -10.76
N ASN A 228 -30.86 1.68 -9.79
CA ASN A 228 -29.96 2.54 -9.03
C ASN A 228 -28.53 2.56 -9.57
N MET A 229 -28.20 1.81 -10.64
CA MET A 229 -26.86 1.78 -11.21
C MET A 229 -26.34 3.16 -11.58
N GLN A 230 -27.21 4.00 -12.16
CA GLN A 230 -26.89 5.37 -12.54
C GLN A 230 -26.57 6.32 -11.36
N LYS A 231 -26.92 5.95 -10.13
CA LYS A 231 -26.60 6.73 -8.92
C LYS A 231 -25.16 6.49 -8.45
N ILE A 232 -24.48 5.45 -8.94
CA ILE A 232 -23.07 5.22 -8.62
C ILE A 232 -22.26 6.37 -9.18
N ASN A 233 -21.41 7.00 -8.35
CA ASN A 233 -20.60 8.16 -8.72
C ASN A 233 -19.75 7.87 -9.96
N GLY A 234 -19.66 8.84 -10.89
CA GLY A 234 -19.04 8.69 -12.21
C GLY A 234 -17.64 8.07 -12.23
N LYS A 235 -16.75 8.49 -11.32
CA LYS A 235 -15.40 7.88 -11.22
C LYS A 235 -15.42 6.40 -10.80
N LEU A 236 -16.31 6.03 -9.89
CA LEU A 236 -16.50 4.63 -9.47
C LEU A 236 -17.24 3.84 -10.54
N ARG A 237 -18.12 4.50 -11.29
CA ARG A 237 -18.86 3.91 -12.39
C ARG A 237 -17.93 3.41 -13.49
N GLU A 238 -16.97 4.21 -13.96
CA GLU A 238 -15.98 3.81 -14.96
C GLU A 238 -15.17 2.57 -14.53
N ILE A 239 -14.89 2.46 -13.22
CA ILE A 239 -14.11 1.34 -12.69
C ILE A 239 -14.91 0.05 -12.61
N TYR A 240 -16.18 0.15 -12.21
CA TYR A 240 -16.98 -1.04 -11.84
C TYR A 240 -18.07 -1.40 -12.86
N GLU A 241 -18.74 -0.41 -13.48
CA GLU A 241 -19.92 -0.67 -14.30
C GLU A 241 -19.57 -1.36 -15.62
N ASP A 242 -18.57 -0.87 -16.35
CA ASP A 242 -18.29 -1.33 -17.71
C ASP A 242 -17.56 -2.67 -17.77
N HIS A 243 -16.92 -3.11 -16.71
CA HIS A 243 -16.13 -4.33 -16.71
C HIS A 243 -16.56 -5.36 -15.67
N LEU A 244 -16.58 -5.02 -14.38
CA LEU A 244 -16.79 -5.99 -13.30
C LEU A 244 -18.27 -6.22 -13.00
N LEU A 245 -18.98 -5.16 -12.56
CA LEU A 245 -20.37 -5.32 -12.10
C LEU A 245 -21.28 -5.86 -13.19
N LYS A 246 -21.09 -5.42 -14.42
CA LYS A 246 -21.90 -5.87 -15.58
C LYS A 246 -21.74 -7.36 -15.85
N LYS A 247 -20.51 -7.89 -15.75
CA LYS A 247 -20.23 -9.31 -15.91
C LYS A 247 -20.76 -10.16 -14.75
N MET A 248 -20.74 -9.60 -13.53
CA MET A 248 -21.33 -10.26 -12.34
C MET A 248 -22.87 -10.26 -12.40
N LEU A 249 -23.49 -9.23 -13.01
CA LEU A 249 -24.93 -9.11 -13.19
C LEU A 249 -25.46 -9.82 -14.44
N GLU A 250 -24.62 -10.53 -15.20
CA GLU A 250 -25.07 -11.31 -16.34
C GLU A 250 -26.23 -12.22 -15.94
N HIS A 251 -27.32 -12.11 -16.70
CA HIS A 251 -28.58 -12.75 -16.36
C HIS A 251 -28.52 -14.27 -16.53
N ASP A 252 -27.78 -14.73 -17.53
CA ASP A 252 -27.50 -16.13 -17.79
C ASP A 252 -26.35 -16.60 -16.87
N PRO A 253 -26.59 -17.49 -15.89
CA PRO A 253 -25.55 -17.93 -14.97
C PRO A 253 -24.37 -18.63 -15.67
N ILE A 254 -24.57 -19.21 -16.87
CA ILE A 254 -23.51 -19.88 -17.63
C ILE A 254 -22.50 -18.85 -18.20
N LYS A 255 -22.99 -17.65 -18.56
CA LYS A 255 -22.18 -16.56 -19.09
C LYS A 255 -21.61 -15.66 -17.99
N ARG A 256 -22.14 -15.76 -16.78
CA ARG A 256 -21.72 -14.98 -15.64
C ARG A 256 -20.32 -15.39 -15.21
N ILE A 257 -19.46 -14.41 -14.91
CA ILE A 257 -18.11 -14.66 -14.43
C ILE A 257 -18.12 -15.47 -13.13
N THR A 258 -17.05 -16.22 -12.92
CA THR A 258 -16.81 -17.01 -11.72
C THR A 258 -16.27 -16.14 -10.58
N SER A 259 -16.35 -16.62 -9.32
CA SER A 259 -15.75 -15.93 -8.17
C SER A 259 -14.25 -15.74 -8.32
N LYS A 260 -13.54 -16.68 -8.99
CA LYS A 260 -12.12 -16.55 -9.30
C LYS A 260 -11.85 -15.39 -10.26
N GLU A 261 -12.62 -15.29 -11.35
CA GLU A 261 -12.48 -14.20 -12.32
C GLU A 261 -12.80 -12.83 -11.70
N VAL A 262 -13.72 -12.77 -10.70
CA VAL A 262 -13.96 -11.56 -9.91
C VAL A 262 -12.70 -11.17 -9.13
N VAL A 263 -12.06 -12.12 -8.45
CA VAL A 263 -10.79 -11.90 -7.72
C VAL A 263 -9.69 -11.41 -8.67
N ASP A 264 -9.54 -12.08 -9.81
CA ASP A 264 -8.49 -11.74 -10.79
C ASP A 264 -8.71 -10.31 -11.32
N GLN A 265 -9.93 -9.93 -11.72
CA GLN A 265 -10.23 -8.57 -12.18
C GLN A 265 -10.02 -7.48 -11.10
N LEU A 266 -10.34 -7.78 -9.84
CA LEU A 266 -10.08 -6.83 -8.74
C LEU A 266 -8.59 -6.65 -8.50
N LYS A 267 -7.80 -7.74 -8.54
CA LYS A 267 -6.34 -7.69 -8.42
C LYS A 267 -5.69 -6.93 -9.57
N ASP A 268 -6.12 -7.21 -10.80
CA ASP A 268 -5.63 -6.51 -11.99
C ASP A 268 -5.89 -5.00 -11.90
N LYS A 269 -7.08 -4.62 -11.40
CA LYS A 269 -7.44 -3.21 -11.22
C LYS A 269 -6.61 -2.52 -10.14
N ILE A 270 -6.34 -3.21 -9.04
CA ILE A 270 -5.43 -2.71 -7.98
C ILE A 270 -4.02 -2.54 -8.55
N ALA A 271 -3.50 -3.55 -9.25
CA ALA A 271 -2.16 -3.49 -9.85
C ALA A 271 -2.02 -2.37 -10.90
N GLU A 272 -3.07 -2.13 -11.71
CA GLU A 272 -3.12 -0.98 -12.64
C GLU A 272 -2.97 0.35 -11.89
N LYS A 273 -3.69 0.51 -10.78
CA LYS A 273 -3.65 1.72 -9.96
C LYS A 273 -2.34 1.88 -9.17
N GLU A 274 -1.74 0.79 -8.72
CA GLU A 274 -0.41 0.78 -8.13
C GLU A 274 0.66 1.22 -9.14
N LYS A 275 0.57 0.72 -10.36
CA LYS A 275 1.43 1.15 -11.47
C LYS A 275 1.23 2.63 -11.80
N GLU A 276 -0.01 3.11 -11.81
CA GLU A 276 -0.32 4.53 -11.99
C GLU A 276 0.37 5.40 -10.92
N LEU A 277 0.37 4.98 -9.63
CA LEU A 277 1.09 5.67 -8.56
C LEU A 277 2.59 5.76 -8.83
N LEU A 278 3.21 4.62 -9.19
CA LEU A 278 4.65 4.57 -9.48
C LEU A 278 5.01 5.47 -10.68
N GLU A 279 4.19 5.44 -11.74
CA GLU A 279 4.37 6.32 -12.89
C GLU A 279 4.20 7.80 -12.55
N LEU A 280 3.21 8.15 -11.71
CA LEU A 280 3.01 9.53 -11.25
C LEU A 280 4.22 10.04 -10.46
N CYS A 281 4.73 9.25 -9.52
CA CYS A 281 5.91 9.60 -8.73
C CYS A 281 7.20 9.57 -9.55
N GLY A 282 7.23 8.82 -10.65
CA GLY A 282 8.36 8.71 -11.56
C GLY A 282 8.45 9.80 -12.62
N ARG A 283 7.42 10.63 -12.82
CA ARG A 283 7.38 11.70 -13.83
C ARG A 283 7.53 13.07 -13.17
N ASP A 284 8.42 13.90 -13.72
CA ASP A 284 8.64 15.26 -13.23
C ASP A 284 7.49 16.22 -13.60
N ASN A 285 7.18 17.21 -12.71
CA ASN A 285 6.41 18.43 -12.96
C ASN A 285 4.88 18.36 -13.21
N ARG A 286 4.09 17.73 -12.32
CA ARG A 286 2.63 17.92 -12.34
C ARG A 286 2.15 18.79 -11.18
N LEU A 287 1.39 19.87 -11.50
CA LEU A 287 0.78 20.77 -10.50
C LEU A 287 -0.26 20.09 -9.60
N ASP A 288 -0.83 18.96 -10.07
CA ASP A 288 -1.93 18.21 -9.44
C ASP A 288 -1.48 16.88 -8.79
N LEU A 289 -0.16 16.70 -8.57
CA LEU A 289 0.40 15.43 -8.08
C LEU A 289 -0.18 14.97 -6.75
N THR A 290 -0.23 15.86 -5.76
CA THR A 290 -0.75 15.53 -4.41
C THR A 290 -2.22 15.12 -4.45
N GLU A 291 -3.04 15.80 -5.25
CA GLU A 291 -4.45 15.43 -5.42
C GLU A 291 -4.62 14.05 -6.05
N LYS A 292 -3.82 13.75 -7.07
CA LYS A 292 -3.86 12.42 -7.74
C LYS A 292 -3.38 11.32 -6.81
N ILE A 293 -2.29 11.54 -6.08
CA ILE A 293 -1.82 10.59 -5.05
C ILE A 293 -2.93 10.36 -4.03
N GLN A 294 -3.59 11.40 -3.56
CA GLN A 294 -4.68 11.29 -2.59
C GLN A 294 -5.87 10.48 -3.12
N ASN A 295 -6.24 10.67 -4.39
CA ASN A 295 -7.28 9.86 -5.03
C ASN A 295 -6.91 8.38 -5.09
N LEU A 296 -5.64 8.05 -5.38
CA LEU A 296 -5.15 6.67 -5.41
C LEU A 296 -5.08 6.05 -4.01
N ILE A 297 -4.69 6.82 -2.98
CA ILE A 297 -4.74 6.39 -1.58
C ILE A 297 -6.18 6.07 -1.17
N GLN A 298 -7.13 6.94 -1.50
CA GLN A 298 -8.56 6.72 -1.21
C GLN A 298 -9.13 5.52 -1.97
N PHE A 299 -8.58 5.19 -3.13
CA PHE A 299 -8.94 3.98 -3.86
C PHE A 299 -8.52 2.71 -3.11
N GLY A 300 -7.45 2.75 -2.29
CA GLY A 300 -7.02 1.63 -1.45
C GLY A 300 -5.93 0.75 -2.05
N ILE A 301 -5.03 1.34 -2.81
CA ILE A 301 -3.85 0.66 -3.35
C ILE A 301 -2.83 0.33 -2.27
N ASN A 302 -1.95 -0.62 -2.55
CA ASN A 302 -0.76 -0.87 -1.75
C ASN A 302 0.32 0.19 -2.05
N LEU A 303 0.52 1.14 -1.14
CA LEU A 303 1.53 2.19 -1.28
C LEU A 303 2.97 1.65 -1.33
N ASN A 304 3.19 0.42 -0.86
CA ASN A 304 4.48 -0.25 -0.86
C ASN A 304 4.71 -1.12 -2.10
N ALA A 305 3.83 -1.03 -3.10
CA ALA A 305 4.06 -1.62 -4.41
C ALA A 305 5.40 -1.14 -4.98
N LYS A 306 6.14 -2.05 -5.62
CA LYS A 306 7.48 -1.81 -6.14
C LYS A 306 7.54 -2.00 -7.64
N ASP A 307 8.39 -1.21 -8.30
CA ASP A 307 8.75 -1.44 -9.69
C ASP A 307 9.81 -2.55 -9.83
N ASP A 308 10.25 -2.83 -11.06
CA ASP A 308 11.25 -3.87 -11.36
C ASP A 308 12.61 -3.61 -10.67
N GLY A 309 12.91 -2.35 -10.33
CA GLY A 309 14.10 -1.96 -9.57
C GLY A 309 13.92 -2.09 -8.05
N GLY A 310 12.78 -2.58 -7.56
CA GLY A 310 12.46 -2.68 -6.14
C GLY A 310 12.08 -1.35 -5.49
N ARG A 311 11.80 -0.30 -6.28
CA ARG A 311 11.53 1.06 -5.81
C ARG A 311 10.04 1.26 -5.58
N ASN A 312 9.66 1.76 -4.41
CA ASN A 312 8.29 2.22 -4.15
C ASN A 312 8.09 3.68 -4.56
N ALA A 313 6.87 4.20 -4.39
CA ALA A 313 6.51 5.57 -4.76
C ALA A 313 7.41 6.63 -4.10
N LEU A 314 7.84 6.42 -2.85
CA LEU A 314 8.70 7.37 -2.13
C LEU A 314 10.11 7.46 -2.75
N HIS A 315 10.69 6.33 -3.17
CA HIS A 315 11.96 6.31 -3.88
C HIS A 315 11.89 7.11 -5.19
N LEU A 316 10.83 6.86 -5.98
CA LEU A 316 10.63 7.52 -7.27
C LEU A 316 10.39 9.02 -7.12
N LEU A 317 9.61 9.42 -6.12
CA LEU A 317 9.38 10.81 -5.77
C LEU A 317 10.69 11.51 -5.39
N CYS A 318 11.48 10.90 -4.50
CA CYS A 318 12.79 11.40 -4.09
C CYS A 318 13.84 11.37 -5.21
N ARG A 319 13.63 10.62 -6.28
CA ARG A 319 14.51 10.57 -7.45
C ARG A 319 14.22 11.67 -8.47
N ASN A 320 12.93 11.88 -8.78
CA ASN A 320 12.53 12.54 -10.03
C ASN A 320 11.81 13.87 -9.84
N TYR A 321 11.37 14.19 -8.61
CA TYR A 321 10.50 15.33 -8.39
C TYR A 321 11.23 16.57 -7.88
N SER A 322 11.37 17.60 -8.72
CA SER A 322 12.09 18.85 -8.43
C SER A 322 11.18 20.04 -8.02
N SER A 323 9.86 19.84 -7.98
CA SER A 323 8.88 20.88 -7.64
C SER A 323 8.96 21.33 -6.17
N PRO A 324 8.56 22.59 -5.87
CA PRO A 324 8.38 23.09 -4.50
C PRO A 324 7.44 22.22 -3.63
N LYS A 325 6.51 21.50 -4.25
CA LYS A 325 5.56 20.60 -3.58
C LYS A 325 6.11 19.19 -3.25
N LEU A 326 7.41 18.96 -3.48
CA LEU A 326 8.04 17.68 -3.12
C LEU A 326 7.77 17.29 -1.67
N THR A 327 7.93 18.24 -0.76
CA THR A 327 7.73 18.01 0.68
C THR A 327 6.30 17.61 1.01
N ASP A 328 5.31 18.26 0.41
CA ASP A 328 3.90 17.97 0.65
C ASP A 328 3.53 16.55 0.16
N ALA A 329 4.09 16.13 -0.98
CA ALA A 329 3.88 14.78 -1.51
C ALA A 329 4.59 13.70 -0.66
N ILE A 330 5.79 13.98 -0.12
CA ILE A 330 6.50 13.10 0.81
C ILE A 330 5.67 12.94 2.09
N GLU A 331 5.23 14.03 2.70
CA GLU A 331 4.42 14.02 3.92
C GLU A 331 3.13 13.22 3.69
N LEU A 332 2.40 13.46 2.60
CA LEU A 332 1.19 12.73 2.26
C LEU A 332 1.39 11.21 2.17
N LEU A 333 2.45 10.76 1.50
CA LEU A 333 2.76 9.33 1.38
C LEU A 333 3.09 8.71 2.74
N ILE A 334 3.87 9.42 3.58
CA ILE A 334 4.29 8.92 4.89
C ILE A 334 3.11 8.89 5.87
N GLU A 335 2.28 9.92 5.91
CA GLU A 335 1.05 9.97 6.73
C GLU A 335 0.08 8.86 6.32
N SER A 336 0.08 8.50 5.03
CA SER A 336 -0.69 7.38 4.50
C SER A 336 -0.02 6.01 4.72
N LYS A 337 1.04 5.95 5.53
CA LYS A 337 1.73 4.74 6.00
C LYS A 337 2.53 3.98 4.93
N ILE A 338 3.12 4.68 3.98
CA ILE A 338 4.17 4.08 3.15
C ILE A 338 5.36 3.66 4.05
N ASP A 339 6.01 2.56 3.73
CA ASP A 339 7.23 2.16 4.43
C ASP A 339 8.37 3.14 4.08
N VAL A 340 8.68 4.03 5.01
CA VAL A 340 9.73 5.05 4.85
C VAL A 340 11.13 4.43 4.78
N ASN A 341 11.29 3.22 5.34
CA ASN A 341 12.55 2.47 5.37
C ASN A 341 12.65 1.39 4.29
N ALA A 342 11.72 1.35 3.35
CA ALA A 342 11.80 0.45 2.21
C ALA A 342 13.14 0.60 1.49
N ARG A 343 13.68 -0.52 1.02
CA ARG A 343 14.93 -0.57 0.23
C ARG A 343 14.62 -1.13 -1.15
N ASP A 344 15.31 -0.57 -2.14
CA ASP A 344 15.30 -1.08 -3.50
C ASP A 344 16.26 -2.29 -3.68
N ASN A 345 16.42 -2.78 -4.90
CA ASN A 345 17.27 -3.95 -5.19
C ASN A 345 18.75 -3.70 -4.94
N ASP A 346 19.20 -2.46 -4.97
CA ASP A 346 20.60 -2.06 -4.68
C ASP A 346 20.80 -1.67 -3.20
N GLY A 347 19.76 -1.77 -2.38
CA GLY A 347 19.77 -1.43 -0.96
C GLY A 347 19.59 0.06 -0.67
N LEU A 348 19.23 0.89 -1.67
CA LEU A 348 18.95 2.30 -1.45
C LEU A 348 17.58 2.49 -0.77
N ASN A 349 17.50 3.41 0.17
CA ASN A 349 16.23 3.96 0.65
C ASN A 349 16.00 5.38 0.09
N ALA A 350 14.86 5.99 0.42
CA ALA A 350 14.46 7.29 -0.13
C ALA A 350 15.49 8.41 0.10
N ILE A 351 16.22 8.41 1.24
CA ILE A 351 17.21 9.46 1.53
C ILE A 351 18.46 9.37 0.64
N HIS A 352 18.84 8.17 0.21
CA HIS A 352 19.93 7.99 -0.76
C HIS A 352 19.57 8.61 -2.11
N TYR A 353 18.33 8.39 -2.57
CA TYR A 353 17.81 9.00 -3.80
C TYR A 353 17.77 10.52 -3.71
N LEU A 354 17.28 11.06 -2.60
CA LEU A 354 17.22 12.49 -2.35
C LEU A 354 18.62 13.12 -2.39
N CYS A 355 19.60 12.51 -1.71
CA CYS A 355 20.99 12.96 -1.70
C CYS A 355 21.66 12.88 -3.07
N ARG A 356 21.28 11.90 -3.90
CA ARG A 356 21.89 11.68 -5.22
C ARG A 356 21.38 12.65 -6.29
N TYR A 357 20.08 12.95 -6.29
CA TYR A 357 19.41 13.58 -7.41
C TYR A 357 18.91 15.00 -7.17
N HIS A 358 18.76 15.43 -5.91
CA HIS A 358 18.20 16.74 -5.59
C HIS A 358 19.28 17.77 -5.22
N SER A 359 19.32 18.87 -5.98
CA SER A 359 20.20 20.03 -5.71
C SER A 359 19.41 21.30 -5.35
N SER A 360 18.08 21.22 -5.19
CA SER A 360 17.21 22.36 -4.94
C SER A 360 17.24 22.86 -3.50
N GLN A 361 16.69 24.06 -3.27
CA GLN A 361 16.52 24.64 -1.91
C GLN A 361 15.67 23.73 -0.98
N ASN A 362 14.81 22.89 -1.55
CA ASN A 362 13.96 21.97 -0.79
C ASN A 362 14.67 20.74 -0.25
N LEU A 363 15.94 20.48 -0.66
CA LEU A 363 16.71 19.33 -0.20
C LEU A 363 16.76 19.24 1.33
N ILE A 364 17.10 20.33 2.01
CA ILE A 364 17.22 20.38 3.47
C ILE A 364 15.89 20.04 4.14
N LYS A 365 14.80 20.67 3.68
CA LYS A 365 13.47 20.43 4.23
C LYS A 365 13.03 18.98 4.03
N ALA A 366 13.24 18.42 2.83
CA ALA A 366 12.92 17.03 2.54
C ALA A 366 13.73 16.03 3.39
N ILE A 367 15.04 16.27 3.59
CA ILE A 367 15.89 15.48 4.50
C ILE A 367 15.33 15.53 5.92
N GLN A 368 14.96 16.71 6.41
CA GLN A 368 14.44 16.89 7.76
C GLN A 368 13.11 16.15 7.96
N ILE A 369 12.20 16.21 6.99
CA ILE A 369 10.93 15.48 7.01
C ILE A 369 11.17 13.97 7.07
N LEU A 370 12.00 13.42 6.19
CA LEU A 370 12.30 11.99 6.20
C LEU A 370 12.89 11.53 7.55
N ILE A 371 13.79 12.33 8.14
CA ILE A 371 14.37 12.05 9.46
C ILE A 371 13.31 12.12 10.56
N GLN A 372 12.45 13.13 10.54
CA GLN A 372 11.35 13.30 11.50
C GLN A 372 10.43 12.10 11.52
N PHE A 373 10.14 11.53 10.35
CA PHE A 373 9.30 10.34 10.20
C PHE A 373 10.06 9.01 10.32
N GLY A 374 11.31 9.04 10.79
CA GLY A 374 12.05 7.86 11.23
C GLY A 374 12.74 7.07 10.11
N ILE A 375 13.15 7.74 9.01
CA ILE A 375 14.01 7.08 8.03
C ILE A 375 15.35 6.70 8.66
N ASP A 376 15.85 5.51 8.36
CA ASP A 376 17.21 5.11 8.72
C ASP A 376 18.22 5.86 7.86
N ALA A 377 18.64 7.03 8.34
CA ALA A 377 19.64 7.86 7.68
C ALA A 377 21.06 7.26 7.72
N LYS A 378 21.30 6.27 8.59
CA LYS A 378 22.58 5.54 8.70
C LYS A 378 22.64 4.31 7.80
N ALA A 379 21.53 3.97 7.14
CA ALA A 379 21.47 2.85 6.23
C ALA A 379 22.59 2.88 5.21
N THR A 380 23.15 1.72 4.90
CA THR A 380 24.13 1.54 3.82
C THR A 380 23.53 0.71 2.70
N THR A 381 23.93 1.03 1.48
CA THR A 381 23.56 0.30 0.26
C THR A 381 24.40 -0.96 0.10
N ASN A 382 24.12 -1.78 -0.90
CA ASN A 382 24.83 -3.05 -1.12
C ASN A 382 26.33 -2.83 -1.40
N ASP A 383 26.72 -1.66 -1.91
CA ASP A 383 28.13 -1.24 -2.10
C ASP A 383 28.74 -0.56 -0.86
N GLY A 384 28.07 -0.60 0.29
CA GLY A 384 28.55 -0.01 1.53
C GLY A 384 28.42 1.51 1.63
N SER A 385 27.85 2.18 0.63
CA SER A 385 27.68 3.64 0.61
C SER A 385 26.50 4.06 1.49
N ASN A 386 26.65 5.11 2.28
CA ASN A 386 25.57 5.76 3.02
C ASN A 386 25.10 7.05 2.34
N ALA A 387 24.12 7.73 2.90
CA ALA A 387 23.55 8.96 2.35
C ALA A 387 24.60 10.07 2.13
N LEU A 388 25.62 10.18 3.02
CA LEU A 388 26.72 11.15 2.84
C LEU A 388 27.59 10.85 1.63
N HIS A 389 27.87 9.59 1.31
CA HIS A 389 28.61 9.21 0.10
C HIS A 389 27.88 9.70 -1.15
N TYR A 390 26.58 9.47 -1.24
CA TYR A 390 25.72 9.93 -2.36
C TYR A 390 25.67 11.46 -2.43
N LEU A 391 25.49 12.13 -1.31
CA LEU A 391 25.46 13.58 -1.21
C LEU A 391 26.78 14.19 -1.70
N CYS A 392 27.90 13.72 -1.19
CA CYS A 392 29.23 14.25 -1.52
C CYS A 392 29.63 13.94 -2.96
N ARG A 393 29.29 12.75 -3.46
CA ARG A 393 29.66 12.31 -4.81
C ARG A 393 28.86 12.99 -5.92
N TYR A 394 27.56 13.15 -5.73
CA TYR A 394 26.64 13.53 -6.82
C TYR A 394 26.02 14.91 -6.67
N ASN A 395 25.90 15.43 -5.44
CA ASN A 395 25.16 16.66 -5.19
C ASN A 395 26.00 17.91 -5.37
N ALA A 396 25.56 18.86 -6.23
CA ALA A 396 26.20 20.16 -6.48
C ALA A 396 25.41 21.32 -5.84
N SER A 397 24.55 21.04 -4.86
CA SER A 397 23.69 22.05 -4.23
C SER A 397 24.51 23.10 -3.46
N PRO A 398 24.13 24.38 -3.49
CA PRO A 398 24.68 25.39 -2.61
C PRO A 398 24.43 25.05 -1.11
N ASN A 399 23.48 24.20 -0.81
CA ASN A 399 23.13 23.73 0.54
C ASN A 399 23.90 22.47 0.99
N LEU A 400 24.92 22.04 0.21
CA LEU A 400 25.70 20.84 0.50
C LEU A 400 26.26 20.84 1.91
N THR A 401 26.85 21.97 2.35
CA THR A 401 27.45 22.12 3.69
C THR A 401 26.42 21.92 4.80
N ASP A 402 25.20 22.44 4.63
CA ASP A 402 24.17 22.33 5.67
C ASP A 402 23.57 20.91 5.70
N ALA A 403 23.43 20.26 4.54
CA ALA A 403 23.05 18.84 4.48
C ALA A 403 24.11 17.95 5.16
N VAL A 404 25.40 18.17 4.90
CA VAL A 404 26.49 17.45 5.58
C VAL A 404 26.43 17.65 7.09
N LYS A 405 26.18 18.87 7.58
CA LYS A 405 26.02 19.14 9.03
C LYS A 405 24.85 18.35 9.65
N ILE A 406 23.75 18.18 8.93
CA ILE A 406 22.61 17.39 9.44
C ILE A 406 23.03 15.95 9.66
N PHE A 407 23.64 15.32 8.65
CA PHE A 407 24.06 13.92 8.75
C PHE A 407 25.16 13.68 9.79
N THR A 408 26.13 14.59 9.91
CA THR A 408 27.18 14.48 10.94
C THR A 408 26.63 14.64 12.35
N LYS A 409 25.62 15.50 12.58
CA LYS A 409 24.90 15.59 13.86
C LYS A 409 24.15 14.30 14.20
N LEU A 410 23.73 13.52 13.23
CA LEU A 410 23.13 12.20 13.43
C LEU A 410 24.18 11.11 13.70
N GLY A 411 25.47 11.47 13.73
CA GLY A 411 26.58 10.56 13.99
C GLY A 411 26.98 9.72 12.76
N ILE A 412 26.75 10.22 11.54
CA ILE A 412 27.30 9.62 10.33
C ILE A 412 28.67 10.24 10.07
N ASP A 413 29.71 9.40 10.08
CA ASP A 413 31.09 9.84 9.91
C ASP A 413 31.43 10.00 8.42
N LEU A 414 31.98 11.18 8.07
CA LEU A 414 32.49 11.50 6.74
C LEU A 414 33.66 10.61 6.31
N MET A 415 34.38 10.03 7.25
CA MET A 415 35.58 9.21 7.01
C MET A 415 35.26 7.72 6.84
N THR A 416 34.02 7.30 7.08
CA THR A 416 33.60 5.90 6.81
C THR A 416 33.76 5.57 5.34
N ASN A 417 34.42 4.45 5.02
CA ASN A 417 34.64 4.01 3.66
C ASN A 417 33.47 3.14 3.15
N ASP A 418 33.16 3.29 1.87
CA ASP A 418 32.35 2.32 1.12
C ASP A 418 33.17 1.05 0.80
N ASN A 419 32.56 0.05 0.17
CA ASN A 419 33.23 -1.22 -0.18
C ASN A 419 34.38 -1.03 -1.21
N ASN A 420 34.46 0.11 -1.86
CA ASN A 420 35.54 0.48 -2.80
C ASN A 420 36.69 1.22 -2.09
N GLY A 421 36.60 1.40 -0.77
CA GLY A 421 37.59 2.11 0.02
C GLY A 421 37.48 3.65 -0.08
N TRP A 422 36.37 4.19 -0.58
CA TRP A 422 36.16 5.63 -0.68
C TRP A 422 35.27 6.15 0.44
N SER A 423 35.74 7.18 1.14
CA SER A 423 34.90 7.90 2.10
C SER A 423 34.13 9.05 1.44
N ALA A 424 33.07 9.51 2.11
CA ALA A 424 32.32 10.69 1.69
C ALA A 424 33.23 11.92 1.54
N PHE A 425 34.22 12.06 2.41
CA PHE A 425 35.24 13.10 2.36
C PHE A 425 36.12 13.00 1.09
N CYS A 426 36.52 11.79 0.70
CA CYS A 426 37.29 11.58 -0.54
C CYS A 426 36.50 12.02 -1.78
N TYR A 427 35.19 11.76 -1.81
CA TYR A 427 34.33 12.23 -2.91
C TYR A 427 34.23 13.76 -2.96
N LEU A 428 34.14 14.44 -1.80
CA LEU A 428 34.22 15.91 -1.75
C LEU A 428 35.54 16.45 -2.30
N GLN A 429 36.67 15.91 -1.87
CA GLN A 429 38.00 16.35 -2.35
C GLN A 429 38.14 16.12 -3.86
N LYS A 430 37.65 14.99 -4.39
CA LYS A 430 37.74 14.71 -5.83
C LYS A 430 36.93 15.71 -6.67
N LYS A 431 35.79 16.17 -6.11
CA LYS A 431 34.92 17.17 -6.73
C LYS A 431 35.57 18.55 -6.71
N ASP A 432 36.13 18.94 -5.59
CA ASP A 432 36.87 20.18 -5.43
C ASP A 432 38.11 20.22 -6.35
N ARG A 433 38.78 19.08 -6.60
CA ARG A 433 39.89 19.01 -7.53
C ARG A 433 39.51 19.33 -8.98
N LYS A 434 38.30 19.06 -9.44
CA LYS A 434 37.82 19.47 -10.77
C LYS A 434 37.62 20.98 -10.89
N GLU A 435 37.38 21.67 -9.79
CA GLU A 435 37.20 23.13 -9.69
C GLU A 435 38.49 23.83 -9.19
N MET A 436 39.49 23.07 -8.74
CA MET A 436 40.71 23.56 -8.14
C MET A 436 41.91 23.48 -9.12
N LYS A 437 41.71 23.85 -10.39
CA LYS A 437 42.88 24.08 -11.26
C LYS A 437 43.56 25.38 -10.88
N ILE A 438 44.88 25.28 -10.63
CA ILE A 438 45.76 26.46 -10.59
C ILE A 438 45.86 26.94 -12.03
N LEU A 439 45.39 28.16 -12.30
CA LEU A 439 45.56 28.80 -13.58
C LEU A 439 46.84 29.62 -13.49
N ILE A 440 47.85 29.23 -14.28
CA ILE A 440 49.13 29.91 -14.33
C ILE A 440 49.10 30.92 -15.50
N ASP A 441 49.39 32.18 -15.22
CA ASP A 441 49.68 33.16 -16.25
C ASP A 441 51.14 32.96 -16.70
N GLY A 442 51.30 32.20 -17.77
CA GLY A 442 52.65 31.85 -18.32
C GLY A 442 53.51 33.03 -18.72
N ASN A 443 52.93 34.22 -18.87
CA ASN A 443 53.63 35.44 -19.20
C ASN A 443 54.03 36.31 -17.98
N ALA A 444 53.51 35.97 -16.81
CA ALA A 444 53.73 36.75 -15.57
C ALA A 444 54.70 36.01 -14.62
N LEU A 445 55.98 35.98 -15.04
CA LEU A 445 57.06 35.44 -14.22
C LEU A 445 57.30 36.36 -13.02
N LEU A 446 57.22 35.82 -11.81
CA LEU A 446 57.49 36.52 -10.56
C LEU A 446 58.91 36.27 -10.02
N GLY A 447 59.51 35.15 -10.38
CA GLY A 447 60.88 34.80 -9.97
C GLY A 447 61.38 33.49 -10.56
N GLN A 448 62.68 33.31 -10.65
CA GLN A 448 63.34 32.11 -11.17
C GLN A 448 64.50 31.70 -10.28
N GLY A 449 64.50 30.46 -9.82
CA GLY A 449 65.62 29.84 -9.10
C GLY A 449 66.23 28.70 -9.92
N THR A 450 67.25 28.02 -9.37
CA THR A 450 67.98 26.98 -10.07
C THR A 450 67.13 25.81 -10.53
N TYR A 451 66.12 25.43 -9.79
CA TYR A 451 65.22 24.31 -10.08
C TYR A 451 63.74 24.68 -9.92
N THR A 452 63.46 25.96 -9.78
CA THR A 452 62.12 26.45 -9.47
C THR A 452 61.76 27.69 -10.24
N THR A 453 60.53 27.81 -10.67
CA THR A 453 60.01 29.02 -11.30
C THR A 453 58.73 29.44 -10.59
N VAL A 454 58.58 30.73 -10.34
CA VAL A 454 57.38 31.29 -9.66
C VAL A 454 56.62 32.16 -10.65
N PHE A 455 55.39 31.88 -10.86
CA PHE A 455 54.49 32.59 -11.74
C PHE A 455 53.36 33.27 -10.95
N LYS A 456 52.79 34.32 -11.53
CA LYS A 456 51.48 34.76 -11.11
C LYS A 456 50.41 33.77 -11.57
N GLY A 457 49.47 33.46 -10.73
CA GLY A 457 48.36 32.59 -11.10
C GLY A 457 47.10 32.95 -10.32
N THR A 458 46.04 32.23 -10.58
CA THR A 458 44.78 32.34 -9.80
C THR A 458 44.42 30.98 -9.24
N PHE A 459 43.94 30.97 -8.01
CA PHE A 459 43.40 29.79 -7.33
C PHE A 459 42.11 30.19 -6.63
N ARG A 460 41.01 29.54 -7.00
CA ARG A 460 39.64 29.90 -6.50
C ARG A 460 39.32 31.38 -6.69
N GLY A 461 39.69 31.96 -7.86
CA GLY A 461 39.43 33.36 -8.17
C GLY A 461 40.26 34.38 -7.38
N ARG A 462 41.28 33.94 -6.61
CA ARG A 462 42.23 34.82 -5.89
C ARG A 462 43.59 34.77 -6.57
N ASP A 463 44.24 35.90 -6.66
CA ASP A 463 45.64 35.99 -7.13
C ASP A 463 46.55 35.24 -6.15
N VAL A 464 47.40 34.38 -6.69
CA VAL A 464 48.36 33.56 -5.95
C VAL A 464 49.72 33.55 -6.66
N ALA A 465 50.78 33.30 -5.91
CA ALA A 465 52.10 32.96 -6.47
C ALA A 465 52.14 31.43 -6.62
N VAL A 466 52.43 30.94 -7.85
CA VAL A 466 52.53 29.53 -8.17
C VAL A 466 53.99 29.16 -8.33
N LYS A 467 54.54 28.42 -7.36
CA LYS A 467 55.90 27.88 -7.42
C LYS A 467 55.88 26.56 -8.19
N ARG A 468 56.55 26.50 -9.31
CA ARG A 468 56.71 25.29 -10.14
C ARG A 468 58.06 24.66 -9.85
N VAL A 469 58.09 23.39 -9.47
CA VAL A 469 59.31 22.65 -9.14
C VAL A 469 59.34 21.36 -9.96
N GLU A 470 60.51 21.04 -10.59
CA GLU A 470 60.66 19.76 -11.27
C GLU A 470 60.58 18.60 -10.29
N LEU A 471 59.81 17.53 -10.58
CA LEU A 471 59.53 16.40 -9.67
C LEU A 471 60.79 15.74 -9.11
N ARG A 472 61.88 15.69 -9.88
CA ARG A 472 63.18 15.16 -9.43
C ARG A 472 63.91 16.01 -8.37
N HIS A 473 63.43 17.23 -8.14
CA HIS A 473 64.02 18.19 -7.18
C HIS A 473 63.03 18.58 -6.07
N VAL A 474 61.92 17.88 -5.95
CA VAL A 474 60.90 18.15 -4.91
C VAL A 474 61.40 17.65 -3.58
N ASP A 475 61.56 18.56 -2.61
CA ASP A 475 61.74 18.18 -1.19
C ASP A 475 60.40 18.06 -0.48
N LYS A 476 60.01 16.85 -0.19
CA LYS A 476 58.73 16.56 0.55
C LYS A 476 58.70 17.25 1.92
N ARG A 477 59.83 17.58 2.51
CA ARG A 477 59.91 18.27 3.82
C ARG A 477 59.43 19.72 3.73
N GLU A 478 59.64 20.39 2.59
CA GLU A 478 59.11 21.75 2.39
C GLU A 478 57.60 21.76 2.37
N GLU A 479 56.96 20.84 1.64
CA GLU A 479 55.50 20.67 1.61
C GLU A 479 54.95 20.39 3.01
N GLU A 480 55.50 19.39 3.73
CA GLU A 480 55.05 19.01 5.07
C GLU A 480 55.25 20.13 6.10
N THR A 481 56.31 20.93 5.93
CA THR A 481 56.60 22.06 6.83
C THR A 481 55.62 23.21 6.60
N LEU A 482 55.39 23.58 5.32
CA LEU A 482 54.49 24.66 4.99
C LEU A 482 53.00 24.33 5.34
N LEU A 483 52.60 23.06 5.29
CA LEU A 483 51.29 22.62 5.71
C LEU A 483 51.08 22.73 7.24
N LYS A 484 52.14 22.67 8.01
CA LYS A 484 52.08 22.70 9.51
C LYS A 484 52.25 24.10 10.10
N LEU A 485 52.75 25.06 9.32
CA LEU A 485 53.09 26.39 9.79
C LEU A 485 51.96 27.39 9.54
N GLU A 486 51.33 27.87 10.59
CA GLU A 486 50.39 28.99 10.58
C GLU A 486 50.95 30.19 11.33
N HIS A 487 51.53 31.17 10.62
CA HIS A 487 52.04 32.40 11.18
C HIS A 487 51.87 33.56 10.18
N PRO A 488 51.51 34.77 10.57
CA PRO A 488 51.26 35.89 9.66
C PRO A 488 52.45 36.29 8.78
N ASN A 489 53.67 35.99 9.21
CA ASN A 489 54.91 36.29 8.47
C ASN A 489 55.47 35.08 7.67
N ILE A 490 54.70 34.00 7.56
CA ILE A 490 55.04 32.80 6.78
C ILE A 490 54.09 32.68 5.61
N VAL A 491 54.61 32.41 4.42
CA VAL A 491 53.80 32.17 3.21
C VAL A 491 52.95 30.93 3.44
N LYS A 492 51.62 31.07 3.36
CA LYS A 492 50.71 29.96 3.53
C LYS A 492 50.61 29.13 2.25
N LEU A 493 50.85 27.83 2.35
CA LEU A 493 50.58 26.89 1.26
C LEU A 493 49.06 26.69 1.15
N LEU A 494 48.52 27.03 -0.01
CA LEU A 494 47.08 26.93 -0.27
C LEU A 494 46.69 25.62 -0.94
N HIS A 495 47.55 25.13 -1.86
CA HIS A 495 47.30 23.94 -2.65
C HIS A 495 48.58 23.40 -3.26
N VAL A 496 48.65 22.09 -3.52
CA VAL A 496 49.71 21.43 -4.27
C VAL A 496 49.11 20.60 -5.39
N GLU A 497 49.63 20.76 -6.60
CA GLU A 497 49.21 20.02 -7.79
C GLU A 497 50.43 19.38 -8.42
N LYS A 498 50.27 18.17 -8.97
CA LYS A 498 51.36 17.43 -9.66
C LYS A 498 50.91 17.11 -11.07
N ASP A 499 51.77 17.41 -12.04
CA ASP A 499 51.64 16.89 -13.40
C ASP A 499 52.77 15.87 -13.70
N ASN A 500 52.92 15.43 -14.92
CA ASN A 500 53.91 14.39 -15.27
C ASN A 500 55.37 14.81 -15.02
N ASP A 501 55.68 16.09 -15.04
CA ASP A 501 57.04 16.62 -15.00
C ASP A 501 57.29 17.55 -13.78
N PHE A 502 56.25 18.14 -13.19
CA PHE A 502 56.37 19.20 -12.19
C PHE A 502 55.40 19.04 -11.02
N MET A 503 55.79 19.62 -9.90
CA MET A 503 54.96 19.81 -8.70
C MET A 503 54.74 21.29 -8.43
#